data_e74842a2cbab6636e10141f27516d07f
#
_entry.id   e74842a2cbab6636e10141f27516d07f
#
_cell.length_a   1.000
_cell.length_b   1.000
_cell.length_c   1.000
_cell.angle_alpha   90.00
_cell.angle_beta   90.00
_cell.angle_gamma   90.00
#
_symmetry.space_group_name_H-M   'P 1'
#
loop_
_entity.id
_entity.type
_entity.pdbx_description
1 polymer ?
#
loop_
_entity_poly.entity_id
_entity_poly.type
_entity_poly.pdbx_seq_one_letter_code
_entity_poly.pdbx_strand_id
1 'polypeptide(L)'
;DPRTGKRIGRTSSSNRSQKGIAALTPERGPWQNIPLQDIIPLAIGKEAKIEVLTDGKKLTLGRIDAIKALHKVPESDAENGYEALVEALEDDFPDVRIAALKSMPSFVLRRQGILFHCLSDRLSDEVEAVSEEAMNCLRKVAPMFPSGCEVMLRKELRHSDNGHRSNAFETLKLAAKEWPEVGCLHLDELIREDDSDLRIRGSMILRTVTAKGGAEAWDLISWSLQDEEVRVRRNASKTLTLLADVEPRVAAILVESSIGENDRQIRGSVIKALKKLDIQSPRVVQMILRGASDKDIEMRRACIGQMSIILSGQELREAAGELMKKESDPVLKRRLKSLALDPDFEGSEEEKNRKLAPAEYVQKEDDSEGLPIPSSLGEDDKRGVSRPEGEESK
;
A
#
# COMPACT_ATOMS: atom_id res chain seq x y z
N ASP A 1 22.23 -16.02 -14.70
CA ASP A 1 23.11 -16.50 -13.64
C ASP A 1 24.34 -17.19 -14.26
N PRO A 2 25.56 -16.67 -14.07
CA PRO A 2 26.79 -17.24 -14.66
C PRO A 2 27.11 -18.66 -14.22
N ARG A 3 26.52 -19.15 -13.13
CA ARG A 3 26.76 -20.49 -12.56
C ARG A 3 25.79 -21.57 -13.03
N THR A 4 24.60 -21.19 -13.50
CA THR A 4 23.54 -22.18 -13.83
C THR A 4 23.12 -22.16 -15.29
N GLY A 5 23.60 -21.22 -16.10
CA GLY A 5 23.21 -21.10 -17.52
C GLY A 5 21.72 -20.79 -17.74
N LYS A 6 20.93 -20.63 -16.70
CA LYS A 6 19.50 -20.28 -16.82
C LYS A 6 19.36 -18.79 -17.11
N ARG A 7 18.88 -18.49 -18.32
CA ARG A 7 18.39 -17.14 -18.65
C ARG A 7 17.31 -16.76 -17.64
N ILE A 8 17.56 -15.70 -16.89
CA ILE A 8 16.52 -15.05 -16.06
C ILE A 8 15.45 -14.58 -17.05
N GLY A 9 14.30 -15.23 -17.02
CA GLY A 9 13.27 -15.06 -18.03
C GLY A 9 12.69 -13.65 -17.99
N ARG A 10 12.62 -13.01 -19.15
CA ARG A 10 11.84 -11.81 -19.45
C ARG A 10 10.32 -12.03 -19.38
N THR A 11 9.80 -12.87 -18.48
CA THR A 11 8.37 -13.25 -18.42
C THR A 11 7.52 -12.32 -17.56
N SER A 12 8.10 -11.34 -16.86
CA SER A 12 7.30 -10.46 -16.00
C SER A 12 6.73 -9.21 -16.69
N SER A 13 7.34 -8.74 -17.79
CA SER A 13 6.90 -7.51 -18.44
C SER A 13 5.64 -7.68 -19.32
N SER A 14 5.47 -8.84 -20.00
CA SER A 14 4.31 -9.04 -20.87
C SER A 14 2.98 -9.24 -20.12
N ASN A 15 3.01 -9.92 -18.96
CA ASN A 15 1.82 -10.10 -18.13
C ASN A 15 1.40 -8.83 -17.39
N ARG A 16 2.35 -7.94 -17.05
CA ARG A 16 2.06 -6.62 -16.46
C ARG A 16 1.36 -5.72 -17.47
N SER A 17 1.86 -5.67 -18.70
CA SER A 17 1.27 -4.89 -19.79
C SER A 17 -0.19 -5.27 -20.06
N GLN A 18 -0.52 -6.56 -20.12
CA GLN A 18 -1.89 -7.00 -20.43
C GLN A 18 -2.91 -6.68 -19.33
N LYS A 19 -2.55 -6.81 -18.05
CA LYS A 19 -3.45 -6.45 -16.93
C LYS A 19 -3.69 -4.95 -16.85
N GLY A 20 -2.67 -4.13 -17.09
CA GLY A 20 -2.79 -2.68 -17.11
C GLY A 20 -3.67 -2.17 -18.26
N ILE A 21 -3.51 -2.73 -19.46
CA ILE A 21 -4.33 -2.38 -20.64
C ILE A 21 -5.81 -2.67 -20.36
N ALA A 22 -6.15 -3.79 -19.71
CA ALA A 22 -7.53 -4.10 -19.33
C ALA A 22 -8.14 -3.06 -18.38
N ALA A 23 -7.34 -2.49 -17.47
CA ALA A 23 -7.79 -1.44 -16.55
C ALA A 23 -8.07 -0.09 -17.26
N LEU A 24 -7.47 0.15 -18.42
CA LEU A 24 -7.66 1.34 -19.24
C LEU A 24 -8.75 1.18 -20.31
N THR A 25 -9.37 0.00 -20.39
CA THR A 25 -10.46 -0.24 -21.35
C THR A 25 -11.67 0.60 -20.97
N PRO A 26 -12.24 1.38 -21.91
CA PRO A 26 -13.39 2.22 -21.63
C PRO A 26 -14.61 1.40 -21.19
N GLU A 27 -15.43 1.99 -20.35
CA GLU A 27 -16.72 1.41 -19.95
C GLU A 27 -17.59 1.14 -21.17
N ARG A 28 -18.44 0.12 -21.08
CA ARG A 28 -19.39 -0.18 -22.13
C ARG A 28 -20.61 0.72 -22.02
N GLY A 29 -21.11 1.19 -23.17
CA GLY A 29 -22.30 2.04 -23.20
C GLY A 29 -22.89 2.18 -24.59
N PRO A 30 -24.05 2.87 -24.75
CA PRO A 30 -24.73 3.03 -26.04
C PRO A 30 -23.87 3.75 -27.09
N TRP A 31 -22.89 4.56 -26.67
CA TRP A 31 -21.93 5.21 -27.57
C TRP A 31 -21.08 4.22 -28.38
N GLN A 32 -21.01 2.97 -28.00
CA GLN A 32 -20.34 1.94 -28.79
C GLN A 32 -21.00 1.67 -30.14
N ASN A 33 -22.24 2.06 -30.31
CA ASN A 33 -23.00 1.87 -31.54
C ASN A 33 -22.89 3.09 -32.48
N ILE A 34 -22.16 4.15 -32.12
CA ILE A 34 -21.87 5.28 -33.00
C ILE A 34 -21.03 4.77 -34.19
N PRO A 35 -21.44 5.01 -35.44
CA PRO A 35 -20.65 4.68 -36.62
C PRO A 35 -19.29 5.39 -36.58
N LEU A 36 -18.23 4.73 -37.03
CA LEU A 36 -16.86 5.24 -36.92
C LEU A 36 -16.69 6.62 -37.60
N GLN A 37 -17.34 6.82 -38.74
CA GLN A 37 -17.30 8.06 -39.49
C GLN A 37 -17.94 9.26 -38.76
N ASP A 38 -18.87 9.00 -37.85
CA ASP A 38 -19.66 10.05 -37.19
C ASP A 38 -19.03 10.44 -35.84
N ILE A 39 -18.06 9.65 -35.32
CA ILE A 39 -17.47 9.88 -34.00
C ILE A 39 -16.76 11.24 -33.94
N ILE A 40 -15.85 11.52 -34.86
CA ILE A 40 -15.07 12.77 -34.85
C ILE A 40 -15.96 13.98 -35.12
N PRO A 41 -16.81 13.99 -36.17
CA PRO A 41 -17.72 15.12 -36.41
C PRO A 41 -18.63 15.48 -35.24
N LEU A 42 -19.15 14.47 -34.54
CA LEU A 42 -19.93 14.67 -33.32
C LEU A 42 -19.08 15.18 -32.15
N ALA A 43 -17.88 14.61 -31.96
CA ALA A 43 -16.99 14.94 -30.82
C ALA A 43 -16.56 16.41 -30.88
N ILE A 44 -16.27 16.95 -32.08
CA ILE A 44 -15.91 18.36 -32.30
C ILE A 44 -17.12 19.28 -32.48
N GLY A 45 -18.34 18.74 -32.32
CA GLY A 45 -19.57 19.55 -32.42
C GLY A 45 -19.98 20.02 -33.81
N LYS A 46 -19.39 19.46 -34.87
CA LYS A 46 -19.85 19.74 -36.28
C LYS A 46 -21.25 19.18 -36.56
N GLU A 47 -21.58 18.09 -35.87
CA GLU A 47 -22.91 17.49 -35.86
C GLU A 47 -23.51 17.57 -34.47
N ALA A 48 -24.81 17.88 -34.38
CA ALA A 48 -25.42 18.10 -33.09
C ALA A 48 -25.78 16.75 -32.37
N LYS A 49 -26.41 15.84 -33.11
CA LYS A 49 -26.92 14.55 -32.61
C LYS A 49 -27.11 13.56 -33.73
N ILE A 50 -27.00 12.27 -33.42
CA ILE A 50 -27.38 11.17 -34.33
C ILE A 50 -28.37 10.23 -33.65
N GLU A 51 -29.18 9.54 -34.45
CA GLU A 51 -30.02 8.44 -33.97
C GLU A 51 -29.34 7.11 -34.24
N VAL A 52 -29.18 6.29 -33.20
CA VAL A 52 -28.58 4.96 -33.28
C VAL A 52 -29.58 3.92 -32.78
N LEU A 53 -29.65 2.79 -33.45
CA LEU A 53 -30.48 1.66 -33.02
C LEU A 53 -29.70 0.78 -32.09
N THR A 54 -30.15 0.63 -30.83
CA THR A 54 -29.54 -0.23 -29.81
C THR A 54 -30.63 -1.13 -29.23
N ASP A 55 -30.48 -2.42 -29.33
CA ASP A 55 -31.43 -3.41 -28.81
C ASP A 55 -32.89 -3.14 -29.25
N GLY A 56 -33.09 -2.71 -30.53
CA GLY A 56 -34.38 -2.39 -31.09
C GLY A 56 -34.99 -1.05 -30.65
N LYS A 57 -34.24 -0.24 -29.81
CA LYS A 57 -34.65 1.08 -29.39
C LYS A 57 -33.82 2.15 -30.12
N LYS A 58 -34.47 3.19 -30.55
CA LYS A 58 -33.80 4.40 -31.09
C LYS A 58 -33.27 5.21 -29.91
N LEU A 59 -31.97 5.49 -29.91
CA LEU A 59 -31.31 6.35 -28.94
C LEU A 59 -30.71 7.54 -29.69
N THR A 60 -30.87 8.73 -29.11
CA THR A 60 -30.25 9.94 -29.63
C THR A 60 -28.95 10.16 -28.88
N LEU A 61 -27.84 10.11 -29.59
CA LEU A 61 -26.48 10.29 -29.05
C LEU A 61 -25.91 11.62 -29.52
N GLY A 62 -25.15 12.27 -28.64
CA GLY A 62 -24.57 13.57 -28.89
C GLY A 62 -23.07 13.65 -28.66
N ARG A 63 -22.56 14.89 -28.54
CA ARG A 63 -21.13 15.18 -28.39
C ARG A 63 -20.45 14.41 -27.24
N ILE A 64 -21.06 14.39 -26.07
CA ILE A 64 -20.54 13.68 -24.89
C ILE A 64 -20.39 12.19 -25.17
N ASP A 65 -21.36 11.57 -25.85
CA ASP A 65 -21.31 10.15 -26.21
C ASP A 65 -20.22 9.87 -27.26
N ALA A 66 -20.04 10.77 -28.22
CA ALA A 66 -18.98 10.68 -29.22
C ALA A 66 -17.58 10.78 -28.58
N ILE A 67 -17.38 11.67 -27.60
CA ILE A 67 -16.12 11.78 -26.86
C ILE A 67 -15.80 10.47 -26.13
N LYS A 68 -16.79 9.84 -25.52
CA LYS A 68 -16.61 8.50 -24.89
C LYS A 68 -16.28 7.41 -25.94
N ALA A 69 -16.72 7.58 -27.19
CA ALA A 69 -16.45 6.65 -28.28
C ALA A 69 -15.13 6.88 -29.03
N LEU A 70 -14.40 7.97 -28.74
CA LEU A 70 -13.15 8.33 -29.43
C LEU A 70 -12.10 7.21 -29.44
N HIS A 71 -12.08 6.35 -28.43
CA HIS A 71 -11.18 5.19 -28.38
C HIS A 71 -11.36 4.19 -29.53
N LYS A 72 -12.51 4.24 -30.26
CA LYS A 72 -12.82 3.39 -31.40
C LYS A 72 -12.26 3.94 -32.72
N VAL A 73 -11.84 5.19 -32.75
CA VAL A 73 -11.28 5.82 -33.93
C VAL A 73 -10.11 4.99 -34.44
N PRO A 74 -10.12 4.59 -35.74
CA PRO A 74 -9.07 3.76 -36.31
C PRO A 74 -7.73 4.49 -36.33
N GLU A 75 -6.64 3.72 -36.44
CA GLU A 75 -5.28 4.26 -36.42
C GLU A 75 -5.02 5.26 -37.55
N SER A 76 -5.72 5.10 -38.70
CA SER A 76 -5.66 6.06 -39.81
C SER A 76 -6.14 7.47 -39.47
N ASP A 77 -7.06 7.59 -38.50
CA ASP A 77 -7.64 8.83 -38.02
C ASP A 77 -7.27 9.16 -36.58
N ALA A 78 -6.29 8.45 -36.01
CA ALA A 78 -5.90 8.60 -34.62
C ALA A 78 -5.48 10.01 -34.24
N GLU A 79 -4.87 10.77 -35.16
CA GLU A 79 -4.49 12.18 -34.96
C GLU A 79 -5.70 13.05 -34.75
N ASN A 80 -6.71 12.97 -35.66
CA ASN A 80 -7.95 13.73 -35.54
C ASN A 80 -8.71 13.36 -34.23
N GLY A 81 -8.69 12.07 -33.84
CA GLY A 81 -9.28 11.62 -32.57
C GLY A 81 -8.54 12.17 -31.36
N TYR A 82 -7.22 12.29 -31.45
CA TYR A 82 -6.39 12.89 -30.40
C TYR A 82 -6.66 14.42 -30.29
N GLU A 83 -6.69 15.15 -31.39
CA GLU A 83 -7.02 16.58 -31.41
C GLU A 83 -8.40 16.84 -30.82
N ALA A 84 -9.40 16.03 -31.22
CA ALA A 84 -10.76 16.13 -30.68
C ALA A 84 -10.80 15.88 -29.16
N LEU A 85 -9.95 14.97 -28.62
CA LEU A 85 -9.85 14.73 -27.19
C LEU A 85 -9.23 15.92 -26.46
N VAL A 86 -8.15 16.48 -27.00
CA VAL A 86 -7.47 17.65 -26.41
C VAL A 86 -8.43 18.86 -26.40
N GLU A 87 -9.12 19.13 -27.48
CA GLU A 87 -10.14 20.20 -27.55
C GLU A 87 -11.24 19.97 -26.50
N ALA A 88 -11.71 18.72 -26.34
CA ALA A 88 -12.72 18.39 -25.36
C ALA A 88 -12.21 18.49 -23.88
N LEU A 89 -10.92 18.31 -23.62
CA LEU A 89 -10.31 18.53 -22.32
C LEU A 89 -10.26 20.01 -21.94
N GLU A 90 -10.24 20.91 -22.90
CA GLU A 90 -10.18 22.37 -22.73
C GLU A 90 -11.54 23.06 -22.90
N ASP A 91 -12.62 22.29 -23.08
CA ASP A 91 -13.96 22.79 -23.37
C ASP A 91 -14.54 23.64 -22.23
N ASP A 92 -15.35 24.63 -22.55
CA ASP A 92 -16.03 25.50 -21.58
C ASP A 92 -17.02 24.73 -20.69
N PHE A 93 -17.63 23.65 -21.22
CA PHE A 93 -18.65 22.88 -20.53
C PHE A 93 -18.01 21.79 -19.68
N PRO A 94 -18.22 21.78 -18.33
CA PRO A 94 -17.64 20.77 -17.42
C PRO A 94 -17.97 19.32 -17.80
N ASP A 95 -19.20 19.05 -18.27
CA ASP A 95 -19.61 17.69 -18.66
C ASP A 95 -18.81 17.15 -19.84
N VAL A 96 -18.36 18.04 -20.73
CA VAL A 96 -17.51 17.70 -21.87
C VAL A 96 -16.12 17.37 -21.40
N ARG A 97 -15.53 18.19 -20.50
CA ARG A 97 -14.23 17.93 -19.87
C ARG A 97 -14.22 16.60 -19.09
N ILE A 98 -15.30 16.32 -18.33
CA ILE A 98 -15.46 15.04 -17.60
C ILE A 98 -15.52 13.86 -18.58
N ALA A 99 -16.26 13.96 -19.67
CA ALA A 99 -16.31 12.89 -20.68
C ALA A 99 -14.95 12.65 -21.33
N ALA A 100 -14.20 13.71 -21.61
CA ALA A 100 -12.85 13.64 -22.15
C ALA A 100 -11.87 12.97 -21.17
N LEU A 101 -11.90 13.33 -19.88
CA LEU A 101 -11.10 12.70 -18.83
C LEU A 101 -11.40 11.20 -18.71
N LYS A 102 -12.65 10.78 -18.82
CA LYS A 102 -13.04 9.35 -18.83
C LYS A 102 -12.49 8.59 -20.03
N SER A 103 -12.34 9.24 -21.17
CA SER A 103 -11.81 8.64 -22.41
C SER A 103 -10.29 8.67 -22.48
N MET A 104 -9.65 9.63 -21.83
CA MET A 104 -8.21 9.89 -21.88
C MET A 104 -7.33 8.66 -21.59
N PRO A 105 -7.60 7.79 -20.57
CA PRO A 105 -6.74 6.66 -20.28
C PRO A 105 -6.47 5.73 -21.46
N SER A 106 -7.42 5.56 -22.36
CA SER A 106 -7.25 4.75 -23.57
C SER A 106 -6.35 5.38 -24.63
N PHE A 107 -6.24 6.71 -24.62
CA PHE A 107 -5.37 7.45 -25.54
C PHE A 107 -3.93 7.57 -25.05
N VAL A 108 -3.70 7.60 -23.73
CA VAL A 108 -2.34 7.65 -23.17
C VAL A 108 -1.49 6.45 -23.61
N LEU A 109 -2.10 5.31 -23.91
CA LEU A 109 -1.40 4.15 -24.48
C LEU A 109 -0.79 4.44 -25.86
N ARG A 110 -1.39 5.34 -26.63
CA ARG A 110 -0.95 5.68 -27.99
C ARG A 110 -0.11 6.95 -28.01
N ARG A 111 -0.51 7.97 -27.25
CA ARG A 111 0.13 9.28 -27.18
C ARG A 111 0.14 9.81 -25.75
N GLN A 112 1.32 10.10 -25.21
CA GLN A 112 1.49 10.58 -23.83
C GLN A 112 1.58 12.12 -23.76
N GLY A 113 2.50 12.69 -24.46
CA GLY A 113 2.81 14.11 -24.62
C GLY A 113 1.90 15.11 -23.89
N ILE A 114 1.14 15.86 -24.67
CA ILE A 114 0.28 16.93 -24.18
C ILE A 114 -0.85 16.44 -23.25
N LEU A 115 -1.24 15.14 -23.31
CA LEU A 115 -2.30 14.62 -22.44
C LEU A 115 -1.95 14.69 -20.96
N PHE A 116 -0.68 14.48 -20.58
CA PHE A 116 -0.26 14.65 -19.19
C PHE A 116 -0.30 16.13 -18.77
N HIS A 117 -0.04 17.06 -19.68
CA HIS A 117 -0.19 18.48 -19.41
C HIS A 117 -1.65 18.84 -19.16
N CYS A 118 -2.55 18.47 -20.08
CA CYS A 118 -3.98 18.67 -19.90
C CYS A 118 -4.51 18.03 -18.61
N LEU A 119 -4.04 16.82 -18.25
CA LEU A 119 -4.43 16.18 -17.00
C LEU A 119 -3.97 17.00 -15.78
N SER A 120 -2.74 17.52 -15.82
CA SER A 120 -2.22 18.36 -14.75
C SER A 120 -3.05 19.63 -14.55
N ASP A 121 -3.52 20.23 -15.63
CA ASP A 121 -4.38 21.43 -15.58
C ASP A 121 -5.76 21.10 -15.00
N ARG A 122 -6.33 19.98 -15.44
CA ARG A 122 -7.66 19.52 -14.94
C ARG A 122 -7.67 19.06 -13.49
N LEU A 123 -6.53 18.66 -12.92
CA LEU A 123 -6.42 18.42 -11.47
C LEU A 123 -6.65 19.69 -10.64
N SER A 124 -6.44 20.87 -11.22
CA SER A 124 -6.70 22.18 -10.61
C SER A 124 -7.88 22.89 -11.27
N ASP A 125 -8.82 22.16 -11.85
CA ASP A 125 -10.01 22.72 -12.48
C ASP A 125 -10.89 23.44 -11.46
N GLU A 126 -11.48 24.55 -11.88
CA GLU A 126 -12.38 25.36 -11.04
C GLU A 126 -13.67 24.63 -10.64
N VAL A 127 -14.05 23.61 -11.42
CA VAL A 127 -15.21 22.77 -11.15
C VAL A 127 -14.78 21.49 -10.47
N GLU A 128 -15.16 21.32 -9.21
CA GLU A 128 -14.79 20.19 -8.35
C GLU A 128 -15.02 18.82 -9.01
N ALA A 129 -16.16 18.63 -9.69
CA ALA A 129 -16.45 17.37 -10.38
C ALA A 129 -15.46 17.05 -11.53
N VAL A 130 -14.85 18.07 -12.14
CA VAL A 130 -13.81 17.90 -13.17
C VAL A 130 -12.50 17.50 -12.51
N SER A 131 -12.10 18.18 -11.42
CA SER A 131 -10.86 17.85 -10.71
C SER A 131 -10.93 16.47 -10.05
N GLU A 132 -12.08 16.05 -9.54
CA GLU A 132 -12.31 14.69 -9.07
C GLU A 132 -12.14 13.64 -10.17
N GLU A 133 -12.71 13.88 -11.36
CA GLU A 133 -12.54 12.96 -12.49
C GLU A 133 -11.11 12.97 -13.03
N ALA A 134 -10.41 14.11 -12.98
CA ALA A 134 -8.99 14.18 -13.29
C ALA A 134 -8.15 13.31 -12.33
N MET A 135 -8.47 13.34 -11.04
CA MET A 135 -7.85 12.46 -10.05
C MET A 135 -8.17 10.98 -10.31
N ASN A 136 -9.39 10.65 -10.72
CA ASN A 136 -9.76 9.30 -11.14
C ASN A 136 -8.99 8.85 -12.38
N CYS A 137 -8.77 9.75 -13.33
CA CYS A 137 -7.94 9.51 -14.51
C CYS A 137 -6.48 9.26 -14.10
N LEU A 138 -5.90 10.11 -13.25
CA LEU A 138 -4.55 9.95 -12.71
C LEU A 138 -4.37 8.60 -12.03
N ARG A 139 -5.36 8.17 -11.24
CA ARG A 139 -5.34 6.85 -10.56
C ARG A 139 -5.28 5.68 -11.54
N LYS A 140 -5.93 5.80 -12.69
CA LYS A 140 -5.90 4.77 -13.75
C LYS A 140 -4.58 4.78 -14.52
N VAL A 141 -4.01 5.96 -14.74
CA VAL A 141 -2.85 6.16 -15.63
C VAL A 141 -1.51 5.96 -14.89
N ALA A 142 -1.40 6.41 -13.64
CA ALA A 142 -0.15 6.38 -12.88
C ALA A 142 0.47 4.97 -12.71
N PRO A 143 -0.29 3.88 -12.50
CA PRO A 143 0.29 2.54 -12.45
C PRO A 143 0.88 2.05 -13.79
N MET A 144 0.53 2.70 -14.89
CA MET A 144 1.03 2.35 -16.24
C MET A 144 2.19 3.25 -16.67
N PHE A 145 2.12 4.53 -16.31
CA PHE A 145 3.05 5.58 -16.74
C PHE A 145 3.52 6.44 -15.55
N PRO A 146 4.19 5.82 -14.56
CA PRO A 146 4.53 6.50 -13.31
C PRO A 146 5.42 7.73 -13.53
N SER A 147 6.39 7.65 -14.43
CA SER A 147 7.28 8.79 -14.73
C SER A 147 6.54 10.00 -15.32
N GLY A 148 5.52 9.77 -16.16
CA GLY A 148 4.67 10.84 -16.67
C GLY A 148 3.77 11.48 -15.62
N CYS A 149 3.46 10.76 -14.55
CA CYS A 149 2.59 11.20 -13.47
C CYS A 149 3.33 11.73 -12.23
N GLU A 150 4.66 11.63 -12.19
CA GLU A 150 5.48 11.94 -11.00
C GLU A 150 5.24 13.35 -10.46
N VAL A 151 5.29 14.36 -11.33
CA VAL A 151 5.12 15.77 -10.94
C VAL A 151 3.71 16.03 -10.41
N MET A 152 2.69 15.47 -11.09
CA MET A 152 1.30 15.58 -10.65
C MET A 152 1.10 14.92 -9.28
N LEU A 153 1.59 13.70 -9.10
CA LEU A 153 1.51 13.00 -7.80
C LEU A 153 2.19 13.79 -6.70
N ARG A 154 3.40 14.33 -6.96
CA ARG A 154 4.14 15.14 -5.97
C ARG A 154 3.35 16.37 -5.53
N LYS A 155 2.67 17.05 -6.46
CA LYS A 155 1.80 18.20 -6.18
C LYS A 155 0.56 17.80 -5.37
N GLU A 156 -0.15 16.76 -5.83
CA GLU A 156 -1.41 16.32 -5.21
C GLU A 156 -1.20 15.70 -3.82
N LEU A 157 -0.07 15.03 -3.57
CA LEU A 157 0.31 14.53 -2.23
C LEU A 157 0.46 15.65 -1.19
N ARG A 158 0.73 16.88 -1.63
CA ARG A 158 0.89 18.09 -0.80
C ARG A 158 -0.28 19.08 -0.93
N HIS A 159 -1.36 18.66 -1.58
CA HIS A 159 -2.53 19.53 -1.78
C HIS A 159 -3.13 19.96 -0.45
N SER A 160 -3.66 21.18 -0.37
CA SER A 160 -4.28 21.72 0.86
C SER A 160 -5.52 20.95 1.27
N ASP A 161 -6.32 20.49 0.29
CA ASP A 161 -7.50 19.66 0.54
C ASP A 161 -7.13 18.23 0.93
N ASN A 162 -7.79 17.71 1.97
CA ASN A 162 -7.53 16.38 2.50
C ASN A 162 -8.03 15.25 1.57
N GLY A 163 -9.11 15.47 0.83
CA GLY A 163 -9.66 14.52 -0.13
C GLY A 163 -8.68 14.30 -1.29
N HIS A 164 -8.15 15.39 -1.85
CA HIS A 164 -7.10 15.35 -2.86
C HIS A 164 -5.87 14.58 -2.38
N ARG A 165 -5.34 14.95 -1.20
CA ARG A 165 -4.21 14.22 -0.61
C ARG A 165 -4.49 12.72 -0.47
N SER A 166 -5.64 12.35 0.09
CA SER A 166 -6.01 10.94 0.30
C SER A 166 -6.07 10.16 -1.02
N ASN A 167 -6.67 10.75 -2.05
CA ASN A 167 -6.74 10.16 -3.40
C ASN A 167 -5.36 10.02 -4.03
N ALA A 168 -4.48 11.02 -3.85
CA ALA A 168 -3.10 10.97 -4.34
C ALA A 168 -2.28 9.86 -3.63
N PHE A 169 -2.45 9.68 -2.31
CA PHE A 169 -1.80 8.58 -1.58
C PHE A 169 -2.27 7.21 -2.03
N GLU A 170 -3.57 7.02 -2.27
CA GLU A 170 -4.07 5.74 -2.83
C GLU A 170 -3.55 5.52 -4.25
N THR A 171 -3.44 6.59 -5.06
CA THR A 171 -2.85 6.52 -6.41
C THR A 171 -1.38 6.12 -6.35
N LEU A 172 -0.59 6.75 -5.47
CA LEU A 172 0.82 6.40 -5.24
C LEU A 172 0.96 4.96 -4.78
N LYS A 173 0.09 4.48 -3.90
CA LYS A 173 0.10 3.10 -3.42
C LYS A 173 -0.15 2.09 -4.55
N LEU A 174 -1.06 2.42 -5.48
CA LEU A 174 -1.29 1.60 -6.67
C LEU A 174 -0.08 1.59 -7.59
N ALA A 175 0.51 2.77 -7.86
CA ALA A 175 1.73 2.88 -8.66
C ALA A 175 2.90 2.13 -8.02
N ALA A 176 3.14 2.30 -6.72
CA ALA A 176 4.21 1.64 -5.95
C ALA A 176 4.09 0.10 -5.93
N LYS A 177 2.90 -0.44 -6.04
CA LYS A 177 2.68 -1.90 -6.13
C LYS A 177 3.27 -2.49 -7.42
N GLU A 178 3.16 -1.75 -8.51
CA GLU A 178 3.70 -2.14 -9.82
C GLU A 178 5.16 -1.67 -9.99
N TRP A 179 5.49 -0.49 -9.46
CA TRP A 179 6.78 0.20 -9.58
C TRP A 179 7.29 0.59 -8.18
N PRO A 180 7.91 -0.34 -7.44
CA PRO A 180 8.38 -0.08 -6.07
C PRO A 180 9.39 1.08 -5.99
N GLU A 181 10.21 1.26 -7.02
CA GLU A 181 11.19 2.36 -7.12
C GLU A 181 10.51 3.73 -7.11
N VAL A 182 9.36 3.87 -7.78
CA VAL A 182 8.56 5.12 -7.74
C VAL A 182 7.98 5.33 -6.34
N GLY A 183 7.54 4.25 -5.71
CA GLY A 183 7.09 4.28 -4.32
C GLY A 183 8.20 4.74 -3.37
N CYS A 184 9.41 4.20 -3.51
CA CYS A 184 10.57 4.60 -2.71
C CYS A 184 10.95 6.07 -2.93
N LEU A 185 10.96 6.54 -4.19
CA LEU A 185 11.28 7.92 -4.52
C LEU A 185 10.35 8.92 -3.80
N HIS A 186 9.04 8.73 -3.92
CA HIS A 186 8.08 9.61 -3.24
C HIS A 186 8.10 9.44 -1.72
N LEU A 187 8.36 8.23 -1.22
CA LEU A 187 8.51 7.98 0.20
C LEU A 187 9.70 8.72 0.79
N ASP A 188 10.86 8.71 0.12
CA ASP A 188 12.06 9.41 0.61
C ASP A 188 11.79 10.91 0.79
N GLU A 189 11.03 11.51 -0.13
CA GLU A 189 10.59 12.89 0.00
C GLU A 189 9.62 13.09 1.18
N LEU A 190 8.59 12.24 1.28
CA LEU A 190 7.52 12.40 2.26
C LEU A 190 7.96 12.17 3.70
N ILE A 191 8.87 11.23 3.96
CA ILE A 191 9.36 10.96 5.32
C ILE A 191 10.33 12.03 5.83
N ARG A 192 10.80 12.93 4.96
CA ARG A 192 11.67 14.07 5.30
C ARG A 192 10.91 15.38 5.46
N GLU A 193 9.58 15.37 5.25
CA GLU A 193 8.76 16.56 5.44
C GLU A 193 8.64 16.95 6.92
N ASP A 194 8.58 18.24 7.17
CA ASP A 194 8.33 18.76 8.53
C ASP A 194 6.90 18.44 9.01
N ASP A 195 5.95 18.33 8.05
CA ASP A 195 4.56 17.98 8.34
C ASP A 195 4.43 16.50 8.72
N SER A 196 4.08 16.25 9.97
CA SER A 196 3.88 14.91 10.51
C SER A 196 2.75 14.13 9.81
N ASP A 197 1.69 14.80 9.30
CA ASP A 197 0.61 14.12 8.56
C ASP A 197 1.14 13.54 7.25
N LEU A 198 2.00 14.26 6.53
CA LEU A 198 2.65 13.76 5.33
C LEU A 198 3.57 12.57 5.64
N ARG A 199 4.37 12.64 6.72
CA ARG A 199 5.22 11.52 7.14
C ARG A 199 4.40 10.29 7.53
N ILE A 200 3.29 10.47 8.28
CA ILE A 200 2.38 9.38 8.67
C ILE A 200 1.80 8.71 7.42
N ARG A 201 1.24 9.49 6.49
CA ARG A 201 0.65 8.97 5.25
C ARG A 201 1.69 8.28 4.37
N GLY A 202 2.86 8.90 4.20
CA GLY A 202 4.00 8.28 3.51
C GLY A 202 4.33 6.91 4.12
N SER A 203 4.49 6.83 5.43
CA SER A 203 4.84 5.59 6.13
C SER A 203 3.85 4.43 5.91
N MET A 204 2.59 4.71 5.58
CA MET A 204 1.59 3.68 5.24
C MET A 204 1.92 2.93 3.94
N ILE A 205 2.73 3.52 3.05
CA ILE A 205 3.14 2.92 1.77
C ILE A 205 4.33 1.96 1.95
N LEU A 206 5.11 2.10 3.04
CA LEU A 206 6.28 1.27 3.34
C LEU A 206 6.01 -0.22 3.10
N ARG A 207 4.88 -0.73 3.60
CA ARG A 207 4.53 -2.14 3.42
C ARG A 207 4.40 -2.56 1.94
N THR A 208 3.95 -1.65 1.08
CA THR A 208 3.78 -1.92 -0.34
C THR A 208 5.13 -2.10 -1.03
N VAL A 209 6.13 -1.29 -0.66
CA VAL A 209 7.46 -1.34 -1.27
C VAL A 209 8.40 -2.37 -0.62
N THR A 210 8.14 -2.79 0.63
CA THR A 210 9.03 -3.67 1.40
C THR A 210 9.44 -4.94 0.65
N ALA A 211 8.50 -5.57 -0.06
CA ALA A 211 8.75 -6.87 -0.68
C ALA A 211 9.63 -6.79 -1.95
N LYS A 212 9.67 -5.65 -2.63
CA LYS A 212 10.27 -5.51 -3.95
C LYS A 212 11.21 -4.31 -4.10
N GLY A 213 11.17 -3.36 -3.18
CA GLY A 213 11.93 -2.10 -3.24
C GLY A 213 13.41 -2.23 -2.85
N GLY A 214 13.86 -3.43 -2.44
CA GLY A 214 15.27 -3.67 -2.15
C GLY A 214 15.85 -2.78 -1.05
N ALA A 215 17.14 -2.46 -1.19
CA ALA A 215 17.88 -1.69 -0.18
C ALA A 215 17.27 -0.31 0.10
N GLU A 216 16.76 0.37 -0.93
CA GLU A 216 16.11 1.68 -0.78
C GLU A 216 14.90 1.60 0.17
N ALA A 217 14.03 0.60 -0.01
CA ALA A 217 12.89 0.40 0.88
C ALA A 217 13.32 0.08 2.32
N TRP A 218 14.41 -0.68 2.50
CA TRP A 218 14.92 -1.04 3.82
C TRP A 218 15.49 0.18 4.57
N ASP A 219 16.19 1.05 3.87
CA ASP A 219 16.69 2.32 4.41
C ASP A 219 15.52 3.22 4.86
N LEU A 220 14.47 3.32 4.04
CA LEU A 220 13.27 4.09 4.39
C LEU A 220 12.55 3.53 5.62
N ILE A 221 12.50 2.20 5.78
CA ILE A 221 11.98 1.55 6.98
C ILE A 221 12.84 1.93 8.20
N SER A 222 14.18 1.86 8.06
CA SER A 222 15.11 2.21 9.13
C SER A 222 14.93 3.66 9.61
N TRP A 223 14.83 4.60 8.68
CA TRP A 223 14.53 6.00 8.98
C TRP A 223 13.19 6.17 9.69
N SER A 224 12.15 5.56 9.16
CA SER A 224 10.80 5.66 9.73
C SER A 224 10.66 5.01 11.10
N LEU A 225 11.49 4.01 11.45
CA LEU A 225 11.55 3.44 12.81
C LEU A 225 12.15 4.38 13.84
N GLN A 226 12.86 5.41 13.41
CA GLN A 226 13.50 6.41 14.27
C GLN A 226 12.76 7.77 14.27
N ASP A 227 11.62 7.88 13.56
CA ASP A 227 10.83 9.10 13.49
C ASP A 227 10.36 9.55 14.90
N GLU A 228 10.30 10.84 15.13
CA GLU A 228 9.76 11.39 16.38
C GLU A 228 8.28 11.08 16.57
N GLU A 229 7.51 11.02 15.46
CA GLU A 229 6.09 10.72 15.47
C GLU A 229 5.83 9.20 15.62
N VAL A 230 5.17 8.84 16.71
CA VAL A 230 4.92 7.42 17.06
C VAL A 230 4.11 6.67 16.00
N ARG A 231 3.20 7.35 15.28
CA ARG A 231 2.37 6.74 14.24
C ARG A 231 3.22 6.33 13.03
N VAL A 232 4.25 7.09 12.70
CA VAL A 232 5.24 6.73 11.65
C VAL A 232 6.00 5.48 12.09
N ARG A 233 6.54 5.46 13.32
CA ARG A 233 7.24 4.29 13.87
C ARG A 233 6.34 3.04 13.91
N ARG A 234 5.05 3.19 14.28
CA ARG A 234 4.08 2.08 14.26
C ARG A 234 3.87 1.52 12.85
N ASN A 235 3.73 2.37 11.84
CA ASN A 235 3.57 1.93 10.46
C ASN A 235 4.83 1.22 9.95
N ALA A 236 6.01 1.77 10.22
CA ALA A 236 7.28 1.14 9.88
C ALA A 236 7.45 -0.22 10.56
N SER A 237 7.13 -0.33 11.86
CA SER A 237 7.26 -1.61 12.60
C SER A 237 6.40 -2.73 12.03
N LYS A 238 5.23 -2.42 11.47
CA LYS A 238 4.36 -3.41 10.81
C LYS A 238 5.01 -4.08 9.60
N THR A 239 6.04 -3.47 9.00
CA THR A 239 6.76 -4.02 7.85
C THR A 239 7.79 -5.07 8.27
N LEU A 240 8.26 -5.05 9.52
CA LEU A 240 9.33 -5.92 10.01
C LEU A 240 9.03 -7.42 9.84
N THR A 241 7.76 -7.81 10.01
CA THR A 241 7.35 -9.20 9.83
C THR A 241 7.46 -9.67 8.37
N LEU A 242 7.13 -8.79 7.42
CA LEU A 242 7.30 -9.06 5.99
C LEU A 242 8.77 -9.03 5.60
N LEU A 243 9.52 -8.08 6.17
CA LEU A 243 10.96 -7.97 5.93
C LEU A 243 11.71 -9.21 6.44
N ALA A 244 11.28 -9.81 7.56
CA ALA A 244 11.85 -11.05 8.07
C ALA A 244 11.67 -12.23 7.08
N ASP A 245 10.61 -12.22 6.27
CA ASP A 245 10.41 -13.23 5.22
C ASP A 245 11.26 -12.94 3.96
N VAL A 246 11.50 -11.67 3.64
CA VAL A 246 12.15 -11.25 2.38
C VAL A 246 13.67 -11.14 2.54
N GLU A 247 14.12 -10.46 3.60
CA GLU A 247 15.54 -10.24 3.90
C GLU A 247 15.78 -10.34 5.41
N PRO A 248 15.91 -11.57 5.93
CA PRO A 248 16.00 -11.82 7.37
C PRO A 248 17.20 -11.12 8.05
N ARG A 249 18.31 -10.92 7.34
CA ARG A 249 19.52 -10.25 7.90
C ARG A 249 19.25 -8.79 8.22
N VAL A 250 18.61 -8.08 7.29
CA VAL A 250 18.23 -6.68 7.50
C VAL A 250 17.15 -6.58 8.57
N ALA A 251 16.16 -7.48 8.54
CA ALA A 251 15.13 -7.55 9.56
C ALA A 251 15.72 -7.72 10.96
N ALA A 252 16.73 -8.58 11.13
CA ALA A 252 17.40 -8.78 12.42
C ALA A 252 18.03 -7.48 12.96
N ILE A 253 18.65 -6.67 12.09
CA ILE A 253 19.23 -5.38 12.48
C ILE A 253 18.16 -4.40 12.95
N LEU A 254 17.05 -4.30 12.20
CA LEU A 254 15.97 -3.38 12.51
C LEU A 254 15.13 -3.82 13.72
N VAL A 255 14.96 -5.13 13.91
CA VAL A 255 14.34 -5.69 15.12
C VAL A 255 15.20 -5.38 16.33
N GLU A 256 16.54 -5.56 16.26
CA GLU A 256 17.45 -5.24 17.36
C GLU A 256 17.37 -3.77 17.77
N SER A 257 17.36 -2.85 16.82
CA SER A 257 17.24 -1.41 17.10
C SER A 257 15.91 -1.03 17.76
N SER A 258 14.85 -1.82 17.51
CA SER A 258 13.49 -1.55 17.98
C SER A 258 13.10 -2.34 19.24
N ILE A 259 13.96 -3.24 19.75
CA ILE A 259 13.61 -4.13 20.88
C ILE A 259 13.37 -3.36 22.19
N GLY A 260 14.03 -2.20 22.34
CA GLY A 260 13.90 -1.32 23.52
C GLY A 260 12.74 -0.32 23.44
N GLU A 261 11.93 -0.33 22.38
CA GLU A 261 10.82 0.60 22.20
C GLU A 261 9.75 0.42 23.28
N ASN A 262 9.16 1.53 23.74
CA ASN A 262 8.15 1.50 24.80
C ASN A 262 6.70 1.36 24.28
N ASP A 263 6.47 1.71 23.01
CA ASP A 263 5.13 1.63 22.42
C ASP A 263 4.67 0.17 22.28
N ARG A 264 3.46 -0.14 22.81
CA ARG A 264 2.91 -1.50 22.83
C ARG A 264 2.72 -2.07 21.42
N GLN A 265 2.29 -1.26 20.44
CA GLN A 265 2.05 -1.75 19.08
C GLN A 265 3.36 -2.05 18.36
N ILE A 266 4.37 -1.19 18.54
CA ILE A 266 5.71 -1.42 17.98
C ILE A 266 6.30 -2.69 18.60
N ARG A 267 6.24 -2.85 19.94
CA ARG A 267 6.70 -4.07 20.61
C ARG A 267 6.02 -5.32 20.07
N GLY A 268 4.69 -5.28 19.89
CA GLY A 268 3.95 -6.39 19.29
C GLY A 268 4.43 -6.76 17.88
N SER A 269 4.73 -5.75 17.04
CA SER A 269 5.29 -5.96 15.70
C SER A 269 6.70 -6.55 15.76
N VAL A 270 7.55 -6.05 16.65
CA VAL A 270 8.91 -6.55 16.89
C VAL A 270 8.88 -8.02 17.33
N ILE A 271 8.00 -8.37 18.26
CA ILE A 271 7.80 -9.75 18.73
C ILE A 271 7.38 -10.68 17.59
N LYS A 272 6.45 -10.23 16.72
CA LYS A 272 6.01 -11.01 15.56
C LYS A 272 7.14 -11.24 14.56
N ALA A 273 7.94 -10.20 14.28
CA ALA A 273 9.09 -10.32 13.39
C ALA A 273 10.17 -11.23 13.99
N LEU A 274 10.46 -11.09 15.28
CA LEU A 274 11.44 -11.87 15.98
C LEU A 274 11.12 -13.38 15.95
N LYS A 275 9.84 -13.76 16.06
CA LYS A 275 9.40 -15.16 15.92
C LYS A 275 9.64 -15.77 14.55
N LYS A 276 9.90 -14.97 13.53
CA LYS A 276 10.20 -15.42 12.16
C LYS A 276 11.70 -15.48 11.85
N LEU A 277 12.53 -14.86 12.69
CA LEU A 277 13.98 -14.88 12.49
C LEU A 277 14.55 -16.26 12.88
N ASP A 278 15.11 -16.95 11.91
CA ASP A 278 15.76 -18.27 12.06
C ASP A 278 17.27 -18.22 11.79
N ILE A 279 17.84 -17.01 11.74
CA ILE A 279 19.25 -16.82 11.40
C ILE A 279 20.14 -17.08 12.61
N GLN A 280 21.04 -18.03 12.48
CA GLN A 280 22.12 -18.28 13.42
C GLN A 280 23.28 -17.31 13.17
N SER A 281 23.31 -16.20 13.90
CA SER A 281 24.44 -15.28 13.91
C SER A 281 24.72 -14.79 15.34
N PRO A 282 25.97 -14.43 15.65
CA PRO A 282 26.33 -13.94 17.00
C PRO A 282 25.46 -12.73 17.43
N ARG A 283 25.11 -11.88 16.48
CA ARG A 283 24.26 -10.70 16.72
C ARG A 283 22.83 -11.10 17.10
N VAL A 284 22.24 -12.04 16.38
CA VAL A 284 20.88 -12.54 16.67
C VAL A 284 20.87 -13.29 18.00
N VAL A 285 21.89 -14.08 18.29
CA VAL A 285 22.05 -14.74 19.59
C VAL A 285 22.03 -13.73 20.74
N GLN A 286 22.86 -12.69 20.66
CA GLN A 286 22.92 -11.64 21.68
C GLN A 286 21.58 -10.88 21.82
N MET A 287 20.93 -10.59 20.72
CA MET A 287 19.62 -9.94 20.69
C MET A 287 18.57 -10.80 21.42
N ILE A 288 18.51 -12.09 21.12
CA ILE A 288 17.59 -13.05 21.76
C ILE A 288 17.86 -13.16 23.28
N LEU A 289 19.11 -13.29 23.68
CA LEU A 289 19.48 -13.37 25.10
C LEU A 289 19.13 -12.08 25.85
N ARG A 290 19.35 -10.92 25.24
CA ARG A 290 18.95 -9.62 25.79
C ARG A 290 17.43 -9.52 25.93
N GLY A 291 16.68 -9.88 24.90
CA GLY A 291 15.21 -9.85 24.89
C GLY A 291 14.60 -10.88 25.87
N ALA A 292 15.28 -12.01 26.10
CA ALA A 292 14.88 -13.00 27.11
C ALA A 292 15.00 -12.47 28.55
N SER A 293 15.68 -11.34 28.76
CA SER A 293 15.77 -10.63 30.04
C SER A 293 14.99 -9.31 30.08
N ASP A 294 14.12 -9.06 29.10
CA ASP A 294 13.33 -7.83 29.00
C ASP A 294 12.31 -7.72 30.16
N LYS A 295 11.91 -6.47 30.47
CA LYS A 295 10.86 -6.18 31.46
C LYS A 295 9.48 -6.72 31.06
N ASP A 296 9.21 -6.82 29.75
CA ASP A 296 7.96 -7.29 29.17
C ASP A 296 7.95 -8.82 29.06
N ILE A 297 6.94 -9.44 29.66
CA ILE A 297 6.77 -10.90 29.67
C ILE A 297 6.58 -11.47 28.24
N GLU A 298 5.87 -10.76 27.35
CA GLU A 298 5.66 -11.21 25.98
C GLU A 298 6.97 -11.22 25.18
N MET A 299 7.81 -10.20 25.38
CA MET A 299 9.15 -10.18 24.79
C MET A 299 9.99 -11.35 25.32
N ARG A 300 10.03 -11.56 26.64
CA ARG A 300 10.76 -12.70 27.22
C ARG A 300 10.25 -14.03 26.66
N ARG A 301 8.92 -14.21 26.59
CA ARG A 301 8.28 -15.41 26.04
C ARG A 301 8.69 -15.66 24.59
N ALA A 302 8.67 -14.64 23.76
CA ALA A 302 9.06 -14.74 22.36
C ALA A 302 10.54 -15.11 22.22
N CYS A 303 11.43 -14.44 22.94
CA CYS A 303 12.87 -14.69 22.88
C CYS A 303 13.23 -16.10 23.42
N ILE A 304 12.65 -16.49 24.55
CA ILE A 304 12.84 -17.85 25.10
C ILE A 304 12.33 -18.91 24.12
N GLY A 305 11.23 -18.59 23.37
CA GLY A 305 10.72 -19.46 22.31
C GLY A 305 11.70 -19.65 21.16
N GLN A 306 12.44 -18.61 20.81
CA GLN A 306 13.40 -18.65 19.72
C GLN A 306 14.76 -19.27 20.11
N MET A 307 15.08 -19.34 21.40
CA MET A 307 16.36 -19.89 21.83
C MET A 307 16.62 -21.30 21.29
N SER A 308 15.60 -22.16 21.25
CA SER A 308 15.75 -23.54 20.74
C SER A 308 15.93 -23.63 19.22
N ILE A 309 15.64 -22.55 18.48
CA ILE A 309 15.84 -22.46 17.04
C ILE A 309 17.23 -21.90 16.73
N ILE A 310 17.65 -20.90 17.50
CA ILE A 310 18.87 -20.11 17.25
C ILE A 310 20.10 -20.72 17.94
N LEU A 311 19.93 -21.28 19.15
CA LEU A 311 20.98 -21.88 19.94
C LEU A 311 20.88 -23.40 19.91
N SER A 312 22.00 -24.08 20.03
CA SER A 312 22.05 -25.54 20.05
C SER A 312 23.01 -26.07 21.17
N GLY A 313 22.81 -27.32 21.51
CA GLY A 313 23.72 -28.05 22.40
C GLY A 313 23.99 -27.35 23.74
N GLN A 314 25.26 -27.21 24.07
CA GLN A 314 25.72 -26.64 25.33
C GLN A 314 25.37 -25.17 25.50
N GLU A 315 25.45 -24.36 24.43
CA GLU A 315 25.11 -22.94 24.48
C GLU A 315 23.65 -22.70 24.91
N LEU A 316 22.72 -23.49 24.37
CA LEU A 316 21.31 -23.42 24.75
C LEU A 316 21.11 -23.77 26.26
N ARG A 317 21.76 -24.82 26.73
CA ARG A 317 21.66 -25.27 28.12
C ARG A 317 22.21 -24.24 29.11
N GLU A 318 23.38 -23.70 28.83
CA GLU A 318 24.01 -22.67 29.66
C GLU A 318 23.16 -21.39 29.71
N ALA A 319 22.74 -20.90 28.56
CA ALA A 319 21.90 -19.69 28.46
C ALA A 319 20.55 -19.89 29.19
N ALA A 320 19.89 -21.04 28.99
CA ALA A 320 18.64 -21.36 29.67
C ALA A 320 18.81 -21.47 31.17
N GLY A 321 19.93 -22.08 31.66
CA GLY A 321 20.26 -22.18 33.06
C GLY A 321 20.48 -20.83 33.75
N GLU A 322 21.16 -19.90 33.05
CA GLU A 322 21.40 -18.56 33.59
C GLU A 322 20.10 -17.71 33.62
N LEU A 323 19.28 -17.78 32.57
CA LEU A 323 18.00 -17.07 32.52
C LEU A 323 17.02 -17.62 33.57
N MET A 324 16.99 -18.93 33.81
CA MET A 324 16.11 -19.57 34.79
C MET A 324 16.34 -19.05 36.20
N LYS A 325 17.59 -18.71 36.57
CA LYS A 325 17.92 -18.14 37.89
C LYS A 325 17.26 -16.76 38.10
N LYS A 326 17.04 -16.01 37.05
CA LYS A 326 16.53 -14.63 37.08
C LYS A 326 15.04 -14.53 36.79
N GLU A 327 14.45 -15.55 36.13
CA GLU A 327 13.05 -15.53 35.72
C GLU A 327 12.10 -15.69 36.89
N SER A 328 11.11 -14.79 36.98
CA SER A 328 10.07 -14.80 38.00
C SER A 328 8.77 -15.49 37.57
N ASP A 329 8.49 -15.49 36.24
CA ASP A 329 7.28 -16.12 35.72
C ASP A 329 7.38 -17.65 35.75
N PRO A 330 6.42 -18.36 36.42
CA PRO A 330 6.51 -19.79 36.61
C PRO A 330 6.39 -20.60 35.31
N VAL A 331 5.72 -20.05 34.26
CA VAL A 331 5.57 -20.72 32.96
C VAL A 331 6.89 -20.64 32.19
N LEU A 332 7.46 -19.44 32.11
CA LEU A 332 8.74 -19.23 31.45
C LEU A 332 9.88 -19.98 32.18
N LYS A 333 9.85 -20.01 33.52
CA LYS A 333 10.82 -20.76 34.32
C LYS A 333 10.77 -22.26 34.05
N ARG A 334 9.56 -22.84 33.91
CA ARG A 334 9.41 -24.26 33.53
C ARG A 334 9.95 -24.51 32.11
N ARG A 335 9.68 -23.60 31.17
CA ARG A 335 10.22 -23.73 29.80
C ARG A 335 11.73 -23.64 29.75
N LEU A 336 12.34 -22.70 30.48
CA LEU A 336 13.78 -22.57 30.60
C LEU A 336 14.40 -23.84 31.25
N LYS A 337 13.72 -24.39 32.27
CA LYS A 337 14.14 -25.65 32.88
C LYS A 337 14.15 -26.80 31.84
N SER A 338 13.14 -26.88 30.97
CA SER A 338 13.12 -27.93 29.94
C SER A 338 14.19 -27.73 28.86
N LEU A 339 14.63 -26.48 28.60
CA LEU A 339 15.72 -26.19 27.68
C LEU A 339 17.11 -26.42 28.28
N ALA A 340 17.24 -26.32 29.63
CA ALA A 340 18.48 -26.52 30.34
C ALA A 340 18.77 -28.01 30.61
N LEU A 341 17.76 -28.88 30.53
CA LEU A 341 17.91 -30.33 30.74
C LEU A 341 18.40 -31.01 29.45
N ASP A 342 19.05 -32.17 29.63
CA ASP A 342 19.62 -32.96 28.53
C ASP A 342 18.53 -33.37 27.50
N PRO A 343 18.81 -33.39 26.20
CA PRO A 343 17.88 -33.87 25.18
C PRO A 343 17.46 -35.34 25.36
N ASP A 344 18.26 -36.13 26.09
CA ASP A 344 17.93 -37.53 26.45
C ASP A 344 17.00 -37.64 27.68
N PHE A 345 16.59 -36.53 28.28
CA PHE A 345 15.57 -36.50 29.32
C PHE A 345 14.18 -36.73 28.68
N GLU A 346 13.72 -37.97 28.73
CA GLU A 346 12.35 -38.37 28.42
C GLU A 346 11.39 -37.76 29.44
N GLY A 347 11.00 -36.50 29.20
CA GLY A 347 9.86 -35.91 29.91
C GLY A 347 8.59 -36.66 29.58
N SER A 348 7.69 -36.82 30.57
CA SER A 348 6.42 -37.53 30.39
C SER A 348 5.64 -36.98 29.20
N GLU A 349 4.83 -37.79 28.52
CA GLU A 349 4.00 -37.35 27.38
C GLU A 349 3.08 -36.16 27.70
N GLU A 350 2.70 -36.02 28.98
CA GLU A 350 1.96 -34.84 29.47
C GLU A 350 2.79 -33.54 29.41
N GLU A 351 4.11 -33.60 29.63
CA GLU A 351 4.99 -32.42 29.45
C GLU A 351 5.26 -32.11 27.98
N LYS A 352 5.32 -33.13 27.12
CA LYS A 352 5.41 -32.94 25.65
C LYS A 352 4.13 -32.28 25.08
N ASN A 353 2.96 -32.68 25.56
CA ASN A 353 1.67 -32.12 25.13
C ASN A 353 1.42 -30.71 25.73
N ARG A 354 1.93 -30.40 26.94
CA ARG A 354 1.89 -29.02 27.45
C ARG A 354 2.85 -28.07 26.75
N LYS A 355 3.81 -28.57 25.95
CA LYS A 355 4.69 -27.76 25.10
C LYS A 355 3.92 -27.14 23.91
N LEU A 356 2.76 -27.68 23.53
CA LEU A 356 1.91 -27.20 22.44
C LEU A 356 0.80 -26.22 22.90
N ALA A 357 0.50 -26.19 24.20
CA ALA A 357 -0.59 -25.39 24.77
C ALA A 357 -0.44 -23.84 24.69
N PRO A 358 0.75 -23.24 24.58
CA PRO A 358 0.86 -21.77 24.49
C PRO A 358 0.36 -21.16 23.19
N ALA A 359 0.25 -21.95 22.11
CA ALA A 359 -0.22 -21.44 20.82
C ALA A 359 -1.73 -21.17 20.79
N GLU A 360 -2.52 -21.96 21.54
CA GLU A 360 -3.99 -21.77 21.60
C GLU A 360 -4.38 -20.55 22.45
N TYR A 361 -3.58 -20.23 23.47
CA TYR A 361 -3.88 -19.09 24.35
C TYR A 361 -3.61 -17.73 23.65
N VAL A 362 -2.59 -17.69 22.79
CA VAL A 362 -2.29 -16.51 21.98
C VAL A 362 -3.31 -16.30 20.85
N GLN A 363 -3.85 -17.40 20.29
CA GLN A 363 -4.90 -17.30 19.27
C GLN A 363 -6.24 -16.82 19.82
N LYS A 364 -6.61 -17.16 21.06
CA LYS A 364 -7.86 -16.69 21.68
C LYS A 364 -7.84 -15.23 22.08
N GLU A 365 -6.68 -14.64 22.36
CA GLU A 365 -6.57 -13.21 22.62
C GLU A 365 -6.51 -12.37 21.33
N ASP A 366 -5.99 -12.93 20.24
CA ASP A 366 -5.96 -12.26 18.92
C ASP A 366 -7.35 -12.27 18.22
N ASP A 367 -8.22 -13.23 18.54
CA ASP A 367 -9.60 -13.29 17.99
C ASP A 367 -10.60 -12.41 18.74
N SER A 368 -10.27 -11.93 19.94
CA SER A 368 -11.17 -11.10 20.74
C SER A 368 -10.95 -9.61 20.61
N GLU A 369 -9.88 -9.17 19.98
CA GLU A 369 -9.65 -7.76 19.68
C GLU A 369 -9.06 -7.60 18.27
N GLY A 370 -9.89 -7.86 17.28
CA GLY A 370 -9.89 -6.99 16.12
C GLY A 370 -10.21 -5.60 16.67
N LEU A 371 -9.19 -4.91 17.22
CA LEU A 371 -9.31 -3.49 17.47
C LEU A 371 -9.74 -2.89 16.15
N PRO A 372 -10.91 -2.23 16.09
CA PRO A 372 -11.33 -1.55 14.89
C PRO A 372 -10.13 -0.68 14.51
N ILE A 373 -9.69 -0.79 13.28
CA ILE A 373 -8.86 0.24 12.67
C ILE A 373 -9.57 1.51 13.05
N PRO A 374 -8.99 2.41 13.83
CA PRO A 374 -9.69 3.62 14.13
C PRO A 374 -9.97 4.27 12.79
N SER A 375 -11.22 4.29 12.40
CA SER A 375 -11.76 5.06 11.30
C SER A 375 -11.72 6.55 11.66
N SER A 376 -10.64 6.96 12.31
CA SER A 376 -10.39 8.32 12.74
C SER A 376 -10.06 9.27 11.59
N LEU A 377 -10.18 8.81 10.36
CA LEU A 377 -10.10 9.66 9.16
C LEU A 377 -11.44 9.77 8.42
N GLY A 378 -12.54 9.21 8.97
CA GLY A 378 -13.86 9.26 8.34
C GLY A 378 -15.05 9.52 9.29
N GLU A 379 -14.84 9.59 10.60
CA GLU A 379 -15.95 9.72 11.56
C GLU A 379 -16.06 11.09 12.26
N ASP A 380 -15.10 11.98 12.09
CA ASP A 380 -15.23 13.34 12.66
C ASP A 380 -16.22 14.24 11.92
N ASP A 381 -16.68 13.87 10.74
CA ASP A 381 -17.70 14.61 9.99
C ASP A 381 -19.17 14.25 10.35
N LYS A 382 -19.38 13.30 11.29
CA LYS A 382 -20.75 12.93 11.71
C LYS A 382 -21.18 13.44 13.08
N ARG A 383 -20.37 14.26 13.74
CA ARG A 383 -20.75 14.94 14.99
C ARG A 383 -21.00 16.44 14.79
N GLY A 384 -21.92 16.74 13.97
CA GLY A 384 -22.26 18.12 13.85
C GLY A 384 -23.57 18.29 13.13
N VAL A 385 -24.66 18.02 13.74
CA VAL A 385 -25.94 18.76 13.63
C VAL A 385 -26.98 18.02 14.45
N SER A 386 -26.97 18.18 15.75
CA SER A 386 -28.21 18.16 16.51
C SER A 386 -28.82 19.56 16.38
N ARG A 387 -29.83 19.67 15.56
CA ARG A 387 -30.73 20.82 15.58
C ARG A 387 -31.35 20.92 16.99
N PRO A 388 -31.40 22.07 17.61
CA PRO A 388 -32.32 22.31 18.70
C PRO A 388 -33.72 22.35 18.09
N GLU A 389 -34.55 21.45 18.56
CA GLU A 389 -35.99 21.52 18.36
C GLU A 389 -36.53 22.81 18.97
N GLY A 390 -37.48 23.40 18.26
CA GLY A 390 -38.03 24.67 18.58
C GLY A 390 -38.78 24.72 19.91
N GLU A 391 -38.69 25.83 20.57
CA GLU A 391 -39.74 26.33 21.45
C GLU A 391 -40.66 27.24 20.64
N GLU A 392 -41.86 26.71 20.36
CA GLU A 392 -43.05 27.52 20.20
C GLU A 392 -43.40 28.10 21.57
N SER A 393 -43.53 29.39 21.68
CA SER A 393 -44.68 30.01 22.37
C SER A 393 -44.60 31.53 22.42
N LYS A 394 -45.64 32.06 21.93
CA LYS A 394 -46.27 33.39 22.13
C LYS A 394 -45.72 34.55 21.33
#